data_7b82e63247d673304ed1c828cef1eb8e
#
_entry.id   7b82e63247d673304ed1c828cef1eb8e
#
_cell.length_a   1.000
_cell.length_b   1.000
_cell.length_c   1.000
_cell.angle_alpha   90.00
_cell.angle_beta   90.00
_cell.angle_gamma   90.00
#
_symmetry.space_group_name_H-M   'P 1'
#
loop_
_entity.id
_entity.type
_entity.pdbx_description
1 polymer ?
#
loop_
_entity_poly.entity_id
_entity_poly.type
_entity_poly.pdbx_seq_one_letter_code
_entity_poly.pdbx_strand_id
1 'polypeptide(L)'
;MLTEELSPAGFGFGVGQGELAEEAFSTPPAERREQERRRQEEQEAERRELRDREKELEAARGTADRLLQAADEADHRAAEAREKAIDAAGRAERLANDVNRLKEKQPQE
;
A
#
# COMPACT_ATOMS: atom_id res chain seq x y z
N MET A 1 20.34 -16.68 42.41
CA MET A 1 20.97 -16.12 42.20
C MET A 1 21.57 -15.45 41.85
N LEU A 2 21.26 -15.46 41.65
CA LEU A 2 21.93 -14.61 41.06
C LEU A 2 22.44 -13.84 41.00
N THR A 3 22.16 -13.90 41.25
CA THR A 3 22.85 -12.92 40.94
C THR A 3 23.26 -12.40 40.65
N GLU A 4 22.82 -12.37 40.34
CA GLU A 4 23.48 -11.64 39.82
C GLU A 4 23.80 -11.12 39.58
N GLU A 5 23.33 -11.51 39.56
CA GLU A 5 23.96 -10.80 39.02
C GLU A 5 24.22 -10.12 38.85
N LEU A 6 23.57 -10.27 38.89
CA LEU A 6 24.13 -9.44 38.44
C LEU A 6 24.48 -8.76 38.56
N SER A 7 24.17 -8.77 38.84
CA SER A 7 24.84 -7.91 38.89
C SER A 7 25.43 -7.57 38.77
N PRO A 8 25.16 -7.75 38.68
CA PRO A 8 26.10 -7.11 38.64
C PRO A 8 26.58 -6.60 37.93
N ALA A 9 25.89 -6.71 37.71
CA ALA A 9 26.61 -6.25 37.15
C ALA A 9 27.14 -5.57 37.08
N GLY A 10 26.80 -5.87 37.21
CA GLY A 10 27.48 -5.22 37.10
C GLY A 10 28.25 -4.71 37.35
N PHE A 11 28.47 -4.81 37.85
CA PHE A 11 29.42 -4.36 38.14
C PHE A 11 30.47 -3.54 37.93
N GLY A 12 30.96 -3.19 37.99
CA GLY A 12 31.92 -2.23 37.57
C GLY A 12 31.37 -1.02 36.84
N PHE A 13 30.18 -0.66 37.13
CA PHE A 13 29.51 0.43 36.43
C PHE A 13 30.07 1.81 36.79
N GLY A 14 30.36 2.02 38.02
CA GLY A 14 30.87 3.31 38.43
C GLY A 14 32.16 3.68 37.75
N VAL A 15 33.05 2.73 37.61
CA VAL A 15 34.33 2.97 36.95
C VAL A 15 34.16 3.19 35.48
N GLY A 16 33.32 2.34 34.83
CA GLY A 16 33.06 2.48 33.42
C GLY A 16 32.42 3.82 33.08
N GLN A 17 31.50 4.26 33.88
CA GLN A 17 30.84 5.55 33.65
C GLN A 17 31.82 6.72 33.77
N GLY A 18 32.75 6.65 34.73
CA GLY A 18 33.77 7.65 34.88
C GLY A 18 34.66 7.74 33.65
N GLU A 19 35.07 6.61 33.14
CA GLU A 19 35.90 6.57 31.95
C GLU A 19 35.18 7.14 30.72
N LEU A 20 33.92 6.80 30.56
CA LEU A 20 33.11 7.31 29.46
C LEU A 20 32.94 8.82 29.54
N ALA A 21 32.77 9.36 30.73
CA ALA A 21 32.66 10.79 30.93
C ALA A 21 33.95 11.51 30.55
N GLU A 22 35.09 10.94 30.91
CA GLU A 22 36.39 11.50 30.57
C GLU A 22 36.62 11.50 29.06
N GLU A 23 36.25 10.42 28.41
CA GLU A 23 36.34 10.32 26.94
C GLU A 23 35.49 11.37 26.26
N ALA A 24 34.29 11.59 26.77
CA ALA A 24 33.40 12.60 26.21
C ALA A 24 33.98 14.00 26.32
N PHE A 25 34.62 14.31 27.47
CA PHE A 25 35.25 15.59 27.65
C PHE A 25 36.52 15.74 26.85
N SER A 26 37.21 14.64 26.55
CA SER A 26 38.45 14.68 25.82
C SER A 26 38.25 14.83 24.31
N THR A 27 37.03 14.67 23.82
CA THR A 27 36.72 14.84 22.41
C THR A 27 36.89 16.31 22.01
N PRO A 28 37.70 16.62 21.00
CA PRO A 28 37.89 18.01 20.58
C PRO A 28 36.57 18.65 20.15
N PRO A 29 36.36 19.93 20.39
CA PRO A 29 35.15 20.62 19.97
C PRO A 29 34.88 20.57 18.48
N ALA A 30 35.95 20.60 17.68
CA ALA A 30 35.82 20.51 16.22
C ALA A 30 35.22 19.16 15.79
N GLU A 31 35.68 18.08 16.38
CA GLU A 31 35.16 16.74 16.10
C GLU A 31 33.71 16.61 16.53
N ARG A 32 33.34 17.19 17.69
CA ARG A 32 31.97 17.16 18.16
C ARG A 32 31.03 17.90 17.21
N ARG A 33 31.46 19.05 16.72
CA ARG A 33 30.69 19.82 15.75
C ARG A 33 30.51 19.04 14.45
N GLU A 34 31.56 18.36 14.02
CA GLU A 34 31.50 17.56 12.80
C GLU A 34 30.56 16.37 12.96
N GLN A 35 30.64 15.68 14.10
CA GLN A 35 29.75 14.56 14.41
C GLN A 35 28.29 15.02 14.45
N GLU A 36 28.06 16.16 15.07
CA GLU A 36 26.71 16.72 15.15
C GLU A 36 26.20 17.13 13.79
N ARG A 37 27.06 17.74 12.97
CA ARG A 37 26.69 18.10 11.61
C ARG A 37 26.31 16.87 10.79
N ARG A 38 27.07 15.78 10.92
CA ARG A 38 26.78 14.52 10.23
C ARG A 38 25.43 13.96 10.65
N ARG A 39 25.15 14.00 11.94
CA ARG A 39 23.85 13.52 12.43
C ARG A 39 22.71 14.36 11.89
N GLN A 40 22.88 15.67 11.83
CA GLN A 40 21.87 16.56 11.28
C GLN A 40 21.65 16.29 9.79
N GLU A 41 22.73 16.09 9.05
CA GLU A 41 22.66 15.78 7.62
C GLU A 41 21.93 14.45 7.39
N GLU A 42 22.25 13.45 8.21
CA GLU A 42 21.57 12.15 8.13
C GLU A 42 20.08 12.27 8.44
N GLN A 43 19.74 13.03 9.47
CA GLN A 43 18.34 13.26 9.82
C GLN A 43 17.59 14.01 8.74
N GLU A 44 18.23 14.98 8.12
CA GLU A 44 17.63 15.72 7.01
C GLU A 44 17.42 14.83 5.80
N ALA A 45 18.40 13.96 5.52
CA ALA A 45 18.29 13.01 4.41
C ALA A 45 17.15 12.04 4.66
N GLU A 46 17.03 11.53 5.88
CA GLU A 46 15.93 10.64 6.27
C GLU A 46 14.58 11.32 6.14
N ARG A 47 14.49 12.59 6.56
CA ARG A 47 13.24 13.34 6.46
C ARG A 47 12.83 13.58 5.00
N ARG A 48 13.81 13.85 4.15
CA ARG A 48 13.55 14.03 2.71
C ARG A 48 13.09 12.72 2.10
N GLU A 49 13.75 11.63 2.45
CA GLU A 49 13.38 10.31 1.96
C GLU A 49 11.97 9.95 2.39
N LEU A 50 11.66 10.21 3.66
CA LEU A 50 10.31 9.97 4.18
C LEU A 50 9.26 10.76 3.42
N ARG A 51 9.49 12.04 3.19
CA ARG A 51 8.55 12.88 2.45
C ARG A 51 8.37 12.38 1.02
N ASP A 52 9.46 11.97 0.38
CA ASP A 52 9.38 11.44 -0.98
C ASP A 52 8.58 10.15 -1.03
N ARG A 53 8.81 9.27 -0.07
CA ARG A 53 8.07 8.01 0.03
C ARG A 53 6.61 8.24 0.33
N GLU A 54 6.30 9.21 1.18
CA GLU A 54 4.91 9.57 1.47
C GLU A 54 4.18 10.07 0.23
N LYS A 55 4.86 10.88 -0.59
CA LYS A 55 4.30 11.35 -1.84
C LYS A 55 4.07 10.22 -2.83
N GLU A 56 5.03 9.31 -2.93
CA GLU A 56 4.89 8.12 -3.78
C GLU A 56 3.72 7.25 -3.33
N LEU A 57 3.59 7.08 -2.01
CA LEU A 57 2.50 6.29 -1.44
C LEU A 57 1.15 6.92 -1.77
N GLU A 58 1.04 8.23 -1.60
CA GLU A 58 -0.19 8.94 -1.88
C GLU A 58 -0.58 8.84 -3.36
N ALA A 59 0.41 9.01 -4.24
CA ALA A 59 0.19 8.86 -5.68
C ALA A 59 -0.23 7.44 -6.04
N ALA A 60 0.42 6.44 -5.43
CA ALA A 60 0.08 5.04 -5.67
C ALA A 60 -1.33 4.70 -5.18
N ARG A 61 -1.72 5.23 -4.03
CA ARG A 61 -3.08 5.05 -3.51
C ARG A 61 -4.12 5.66 -4.42
N GLY A 62 -3.85 6.86 -4.91
CA GLY A 62 -4.74 7.53 -5.86
C GLY A 62 -4.90 6.74 -7.14
N THR A 63 -3.81 6.19 -7.65
CA THR A 63 -3.84 5.35 -8.85
C THR A 63 -4.65 4.08 -8.60
N ALA A 64 -4.42 3.43 -7.45
CA ALA A 64 -5.14 2.22 -7.09
C ALA A 64 -6.64 2.48 -6.99
N ASP A 65 -7.03 3.58 -6.35
CA ASP A 65 -8.44 3.95 -6.22
C ASP A 65 -9.09 4.18 -7.58
N ARG A 66 -8.41 4.87 -8.48
CA ARG A 66 -8.94 5.13 -9.82
C ARG A 66 -9.10 3.84 -10.61
N LEU A 67 -8.14 2.92 -10.49
CA LEU A 67 -8.20 1.65 -11.19
C LEU A 67 -9.31 0.76 -10.63
N LEU A 68 -9.51 0.77 -9.32
CA LEU A 68 -10.61 0.03 -8.69
C LEU A 68 -11.95 0.57 -9.14
N GLN A 69 -12.11 1.88 -9.18
CA GLN A 69 -13.34 2.49 -9.69
C GLN A 69 -13.59 2.12 -11.14
N ALA A 70 -12.55 2.17 -11.96
CA ALA A 70 -12.68 1.81 -13.37
C ALA A 70 -13.07 0.33 -13.52
N ALA A 71 -12.52 -0.54 -12.69
CA ALA A 71 -12.87 -1.96 -12.71
C ALA A 71 -14.33 -2.16 -12.30
N ASP A 72 -14.81 -1.47 -11.27
CA ASP A 72 -16.20 -1.54 -10.83
C ASP A 72 -17.15 -1.07 -11.94
N GLU A 73 -16.82 0.03 -12.58
CA GLU A 73 -17.63 0.54 -13.68
C GLU A 73 -17.66 -0.42 -14.85
N ALA A 74 -16.52 -1.07 -15.15
CA ALA A 74 -16.44 -2.06 -16.19
C ALA A 74 -17.31 -3.28 -15.86
N ASP A 75 -17.31 -3.70 -14.59
CA ASP A 75 -18.14 -4.81 -14.11
C ASP A 75 -19.62 -4.47 -14.27
N HIS A 76 -20.01 -3.26 -13.91
CA HIS A 76 -21.40 -2.79 -14.08
C HIS A 76 -21.80 -2.80 -15.54
N ARG A 77 -20.95 -2.29 -16.42
CA ARG A 77 -21.25 -2.28 -17.86
C ARG A 77 -21.36 -3.69 -18.41
N ALA A 78 -20.51 -4.59 -17.94
CA ALA A 78 -20.55 -5.98 -18.34
C ALA A 78 -21.86 -6.66 -17.87
N ALA A 79 -22.28 -6.37 -16.65
CA ALA A 79 -23.53 -6.91 -16.10
C ALA A 79 -24.73 -6.42 -16.91
N GLU A 80 -24.77 -5.12 -17.21
CA GLU A 80 -25.83 -4.53 -18.04
C GLU A 80 -25.87 -5.12 -19.44
N ALA A 81 -24.69 -5.31 -20.03
CA ALA A 81 -24.60 -5.92 -21.35
C ALA A 81 -25.12 -7.36 -21.35
N ARG A 82 -24.81 -8.11 -20.29
CA ARG A 82 -25.32 -9.48 -20.15
C ARG A 82 -26.84 -9.50 -20.01
N GLU A 83 -27.41 -8.59 -19.23
CA GLU A 83 -28.86 -8.48 -19.07
C GLU A 83 -29.54 -8.19 -20.42
N LYS A 84 -28.99 -7.22 -21.15
CA LYS A 84 -29.51 -6.88 -22.48
C LYS A 84 -29.42 -8.04 -23.44
N ALA A 85 -28.33 -8.80 -23.37
CA ALA A 85 -28.15 -9.97 -24.22
C ALA A 85 -29.19 -11.05 -23.89
N ILE A 86 -29.45 -11.29 -22.59
CA ILE A 86 -30.44 -12.26 -22.14
C ILE A 86 -31.84 -11.84 -22.62
N ASP A 87 -32.17 -10.56 -22.43
CA ASP A 87 -33.47 -10.02 -22.85
C ASP A 87 -33.63 -10.14 -24.37
N ALA A 88 -32.60 -9.80 -25.11
CA ALA A 88 -32.62 -9.90 -26.57
C ALA A 88 -32.76 -11.35 -27.04
N ALA A 89 -32.06 -12.28 -26.40
CA ALA A 89 -32.18 -13.71 -26.73
C ALA A 89 -33.59 -14.23 -26.44
N GLY A 90 -34.17 -13.84 -25.31
CA GLY A 90 -35.53 -14.18 -24.94
C GLY A 90 -36.54 -13.65 -25.96
N ARG A 91 -36.36 -12.41 -26.38
CA ARG A 91 -37.19 -11.81 -27.40
C ARG A 91 -37.08 -12.53 -28.73
N ALA A 92 -35.86 -12.87 -29.12
CA ALA A 92 -35.61 -13.60 -30.35
C ALA A 92 -36.31 -14.97 -30.35
N GLU A 93 -36.23 -15.65 -29.20
CA GLU A 93 -36.88 -16.94 -29.02
C GLU A 93 -38.41 -16.84 -29.16
N ARG A 94 -39.00 -15.82 -28.51
CA ARG A 94 -40.44 -15.60 -28.61
C ARG A 94 -40.86 -15.28 -30.04
N LEU A 95 -40.09 -14.46 -30.72
CA LEU A 95 -40.38 -14.14 -32.13
C LEU A 95 -40.23 -15.35 -33.01
N ALA A 96 -39.23 -16.20 -32.77
CA ALA A 96 -39.07 -17.44 -33.53
C ALA A 96 -40.28 -18.37 -33.35
N ASN A 97 -40.78 -18.47 -32.12
CA ASN A 97 -41.97 -19.24 -31.84
C ASN A 97 -43.19 -18.68 -32.57
N ASP A 98 -43.33 -17.37 -32.59
CA ASP A 98 -44.43 -16.69 -33.28
C ASP A 98 -44.36 -16.94 -34.78
N VAL A 99 -43.17 -16.85 -35.36
CA VAL A 99 -42.95 -17.10 -36.78
C VAL A 99 -43.32 -18.55 -37.11
N ASN A 100 -42.88 -19.49 -36.28
CA ASN A 100 -43.20 -20.91 -36.50
C ASN A 100 -44.70 -21.15 -36.45
N ARG A 101 -45.41 -20.54 -35.49
CA ARG A 101 -46.86 -20.66 -35.42
C ARG A 101 -47.56 -20.09 -36.66
N LEU A 102 -47.08 -18.95 -37.12
CA LEU A 102 -47.65 -18.34 -38.33
C LEU A 102 -47.40 -19.18 -39.58
N LYS A 103 -46.19 -19.76 -39.65
CA LYS A 103 -45.86 -20.66 -40.77
C LYS A 103 -46.79 -21.90 -40.82
N GLU A 104 -47.07 -22.45 -39.62
CA GLU A 104 -47.96 -23.60 -39.51
C GLU A 104 -49.39 -23.28 -39.99
N LYS A 105 -49.82 -22.04 -39.81
CA LYS A 105 -51.13 -21.60 -40.21
C LYS A 105 -51.24 -21.32 -41.72
N GLN A 106 -50.12 -21.15 -42.39
CA GLN A 106 -50.14 -20.90 -43.83
C GLN A 106 -50.52 -22.16 -44.62
N PRO A 107 -51.42 -22.05 -45.57
CA PRO A 107 -51.74 -23.22 -46.42
C PRO A 107 -50.54 -23.62 -47.24
N GLN A 108 -50.29 -24.91 -47.31
CA GLN A 108 -49.22 -25.44 -48.10
C GLN A 108 -49.80 -25.66 -49.53
N GLU A 109 -49.02 -25.19 -50.47
CA GLU A 109 -49.43 -25.33 -51.86
C GLU A 109 -48.70 -26.42 -52.60
#